data_bff254c8ed5ccf25ec713ef3420cd7bf
#
_entry.id   bff254c8ed5ccf25ec713ef3420cd7bf
#
_cell.length_a   1.000
_cell.length_b   1.000
_cell.length_c   1.000
_cell.angle_alpha   90.00
_cell.angle_beta   90.00
_cell.angle_gamma   90.00
#
_symmetry.space_group_name_H-M   'P 1'
#
loop_
_entity.id
_entity.type
_entity.pdbx_description
1 polymer ?
#
loop_
_entity_poly.entity_id
_entity_poly.type
_entity_poly.pdbx_seq_one_letter_code
_entity_poly.pdbx_strand_id
1 'polypeptide(L)'
;ALVDQTGKTVTQKDFPEQYQLIAFGFTHCPDVCPTTLFDFKQVLANMQQPERLQAIFITIDPHRDTPETLAKYTGYFDKRILALGGEGAAIDQAVENFNATYGYQIGGKKAEYDNLPSDKPYVVFHSTLIYLLDKEGELLDIFDYQSGHKQLLAGIEASIAAREQQ
;
A
#
# COMPACT_ATOMS: atom_id res chain seq x y z
N ALA A 1 -1.84 12.97 7.05
CA ALA A 1 -3.07 12.46 6.43
C ALA A 1 -2.86 12.26 4.93
N LEU A 2 -3.42 11.20 4.38
CA LEU A 2 -3.38 10.89 2.96
C LEU A 2 -4.76 11.09 2.34
N VAL A 3 -4.85 10.99 1.02
CA VAL A 3 -6.08 11.22 0.27
C VAL A 3 -6.42 9.95 -0.50
N ASP A 4 -7.68 9.50 -0.44
CA ASP A 4 -8.11 8.32 -1.17
C ASP A 4 -8.41 8.64 -2.65
N GLN A 5 -8.81 7.61 -3.40
CA GLN A 5 -9.08 7.74 -4.83
C GLN A 5 -10.32 8.58 -5.15
N THR A 6 -11.10 8.96 -4.15
CA THR A 6 -12.26 9.87 -4.30
C THR A 6 -11.92 11.30 -3.93
N GLY A 7 -10.70 11.56 -3.44
CA GLY A 7 -10.28 12.87 -2.96
C GLY A 7 -10.56 13.13 -1.49
N LYS A 8 -11.05 12.12 -0.75
CA LYS A 8 -11.34 12.24 0.68
C LYS A 8 -10.07 12.06 1.50
N THR A 9 -9.87 12.91 2.51
CA THR A 9 -8.77 12.76 3.46
C THR A 9 -9.00 11.55 4.36
N VAL A 10 -7.97 10.70 4.50
CA VAL A 10 -8.03 9.45 5.25
C VAL A 10 -6.94 9.42 6.31
N THR A 11 -7.30 8.96 7.50
CA THR A 11 -6.38 8.73 8.62
C THR A 11 -6.60 7.33 9.18
N GLN A 12 -5.75 6.91 10.10
CA GLN A 12 -5.89 5.63 10.80
C GLN A 12 -7.24 5.50 11.54
N LYS A 13 -7.83 6.62 11.92
CA LYS A 13 -9.11 6.65 12.65
C LYS A 13 -10.32 6.27 11.79
N ASP A 14 -10.14 6.20 10.48
CA ASP A 14 -11.22 5.81 9.57
C ASP A 14 -11.47 4.30 9.54
N PHE A 15 -10.64 3.50 10.23
CA PHE A 15 -10.75 2.03 10.23
C PHE A 15 -10.79 1.46 11.65
N PRO A 16 -11.74 1.92 12.52
CA PRO A 16 -11.71 1.58 13.96
C PRO A 16 -11.95 0.12 14.27
N GLU A 17 -12.58 -0.63 13.38
CA GLU A 17 -12.93 -2.05 13.59
C GLU A 17 -12.20 -2.99 12.64
N GLN A 18 -11.18 -2.48 11.91
CA GLN A 18 -10.49 -3.27 10.90
C GLN A 18 -8.99 -3.33 11.16
N TYR A 19 -8.42 -4.51 10.90
CA TYR A 19 -6.99 -4.64 10.70
C TYR A 19 -6.64 -4.03 9.35
N GLN A 20 -5.41 -3.56 9.19
CA GLN A 20 -4.98 -2.87 7.98
C GLN A 20 -3.80 -3.59 7.36
N LEU A 21 -3.91 -3.93 6.09
CA LEU A 21 -2.83 -4.56 5.32
C LEU A 21 -2.33 -3.53 4.30
N ILE A 22 -1.09 -3.09 4.45
CA ILE A 22 -0.56 -1.92 3.73
C ILE A 22 0.64 -2.30 2.88
N ALA A 23 0.62 -1.86 1.62
CA ALA A 23 1.76 -1.94 0.72
C ALA A 23 2.00 -0.59 0.06
N PHE A 24 3.27 -0.25 -0.14
CA PHE A 24 3.67 0.92 -0.92
C PHE A 24 3.97 0.49 -2.36
N GLY A 25 3.67 1.34 -3.30
CA GLY A 25 3.92 1.06 -4.70
C GLY A 25 3.53 2.22 -5.61
N PHE A 26 3.44 1.93 -6.92
CA PHE A 26 3.03 2.92 -7.92
C PHE A 26 2.47 2.21 -9.15
N THR A 27 1.59 2.90 -9.90
CA THR A 27 0.86 2.25 -11.01
C THR A 27 1.74 1.88 -12.19
N HIS A 28 2.87 2.56 -12.36
CA HIS A 28 3.84 2.28 -13.43
C HIS A 28 4.86 1.19 -13.06
N CYS A 29 4.70 0.56 -11.90
CA CYS A 29 5.53 -0.56 -11.47
C CYS A 29 5.24 -1.79 -12.34
N PRO A 30 6.23 -2.35 -13.06
CA PRO A 30 5.95 -3.41 -14.02
C PRO A 30 5.75 -4.79 -13.40
N ASP A 31 6.20 -5.04 -12.17
CA ASP A 31 6.33 -6.39 -11.64
C ASP A 31 5.79 -6.53 -10.22
N VAL A 32 6.41 -5.85 -9.24
CA VAL A 32 6.14 -6.07 -7.81
C VAL A 32 4.72 -5.67 -7.42
N CYS A 33 4.26 -4.48 -7.83
CA CYS A 33 2.97 -3.96 -7.40
C CYS A 33 1.78 -4.75 -7.96
N PRO A 34 1.77 -5.17 -9.24
CA PRO A 34 0.71 -6.06 -9.73
C PRO A 34 0.65 -7.38 -8.97
N THR A 35 1.82 -7.96 -8.63
CA THR A 35 1.88 -9.20 -7.85
C THR A 35 1.30 -8.98 -6.45
N THR A 36 1.69 -7.90 -5.78
CA THR A 36 1.19 -7.55 -4.44
C THR A 36 -0.32 -7.35 -4.44
N LEU A 37 -0.86 -6.60 -5.39
CA LEU A 37 -2.31 -6.37 -5.46
C LEU A 37 -3.08 -7.62 -5.83
N PHE A 38 -2.52 -8.49 -6.67
CA PHE A 38 -3.10 -9.80 -6.94
C PHE A 38 -3.15 -10.62 -5.66
N ASP A 39 -2.09 -10.63 -4.87
CA ASP A 39 -2.06 -11.33 -3.59
C ASP A 39 -3.10 -10.76 -2.61
N PHE A 40 -3.28 -9.46 -2.57
CA PHE A 40 -4.33 -8.83 -1.76
C PHE A 40 -5.71 -9.29 -2.18
N LYS A 41 -5.96 -9.35 -3.48
CA LYS A 41 -7.22 -9.89 -4.03
C LYS A 41 -7.46 -11.32 -3.55
N GLN A 42 -6.44 -12.18 -3.65
CA GLN A 42 -6.55 -13.58 -3.23
C GLN A 42 -6.78 -13.72 -1.72
N VAL A 43 -6.10 -12.91 -0.92
CA VAL A 43 -6.31 -12.88 0.53
C VAL A 43 -7.76 -12.52 0.85
N LEU A 44 -8.28 -11.44 0.28
CA LEU A 44 -9.65 -11.01 0.53
C LEU A 44 -10.68 -12.04 0.05
N ALA A 45 -10.40 -12.75 -1.04
CA ALA A 45 -11.29 -13.78 -1.58
C ALA A 45 -11.32 -15.04 -0.72
N ASN A 46 -10.26 -15.32 0.03
CA ASN A 46 -10.10 -16.58 0.77
C ASN A 46 -10.17 -16.42 2.29
N MET A 47 -10.23 -15.21 2.82
CA MET A 47 -10.43 -14.99 4.27
C MET A 47 -11.81 -15.44 4.70
N GLN A 48 -11.91 -15.97 5.91
CA GLN A 48 -13.20 -16.33 6.50
C GLN A 48 -14.06 -15.09 6.78
N GLN A 49 -13.42 -13.99 7.20
CA GLN A 49 -14.10 -12.74 7.52
C GLN A 49 -13.34 -11.57 6.88
N PRO A 50 -13.42 -11.41 5.53
CA PRO A 50 -12.65 -10.38 4.84
C PRO A 50 -13.02 -8.95 5.24
N GLU A 51 -14.21 -8.75 5.77
CA GLU A 51 -14.66 -7.44 6.27
C GLU A 51 -13.85 -6.96 7.49
N ARG A 52 -13.09 -7.82 8.12
CA ARG A 52 -12.21 -7.45 9.25
C ARG A 52 -10.87 -6.87 8.79
N LEU A 53 -10.57 -6.94 7.50
CA LEU A 53 -9.30 -6.48 6.94
C LEU A 53 -9.55 -5.38 5.91
N GLN A 54 -8.88 -4.25 6.07
CA GLN A 54 -8.83 -3.21 5.05
C GLN A 54 -7.48 -3.30 4.33
N ALA A 55 -7.50 -3.67 3.07
CA ALA A 55 -6.32 -3.66 2.22
C ALA A 55 -6.09 -2.24 1.70
N ILE A 56 -4.85 -1.76 1.80
CA ILE A 56 -4.48 -0.38 1.48
C ILE A 56 -3.24 -0.39 0.60
N PHE A 57 -3.31 0.32 -0.52
CA PHE A 57 -2.19 0.57 -1.42
C PHE A 57 -1.85 2.07 -1.36
N ILE A 58 -0.63 2.41 -0.94
CA ILE A 58 -0.19 3.80 -0.82
C ILE A 58 0.80 4.08 -1.94
N THR A 59 0.46 5.02 -2.82
CA THR A 59 1.38 5.39 -3.89
C THR A 59 2.56 6.20 -3.36
N ILE A 60 3.74 5.87 -3.87
CA ILE A 60 4.96 6.64 -3.66
C ILE A 60 5.30 7.51 -4.87
N ASP A 61 4.41 7.56 -5.86
CA ASP A 61 4.58 8.33 -7.09
C ASP A 61 3.34 9.20 -7.37
N PRO A 62 2.98 10.12 -6.45
CA PRO A 62 1.79 10.94 -6.63
C PRO A 62 1.89 11.88 -7.83
N HIS A 63 3.09 12.09 -8.37
CA HIS A 63 3.30 12.88 -9.57
C HIS A 63 2.56 12.29 -10.78
N ARG A 64 2.62 10.94 -10.94
CA ARG A 64 1.91 10.24 -12.04
C ARG A 64 0.61 9.60 -11.58
N ASP A 65 0.49 9.25 -10.31
CA ASP A 65 -0.64 8.51 -9.77
C ASP A 65 -1.68 9.46 -9.19
N THR A 66 -2.55 9.95 -10.08
CA THR A 66 -3.71 10.76 -9.68
C THR A 66 -4.76 9.87 -9.01
N PRO A 67 -5.73 10.44 -8.26
CA PRO A 67 -6.83 9.67 -7.69
C PRO A 67 -7.57 8.82 -8.74
N GLU A 68 -7.77 9.34 -9.94
CA GLU A 68 -8.44 8.62 -11.02
C GLU A 68 -7.62 7.42 -11.50
N THR A 69 -6.31 7.60 -11.68
CA THR A 69 -5.39 6.53 -12.06
C THR A 69 -5.36 5.44 -10.99
N LEU A 70 -5.29 5.83 -9.72
CA LEU A 70 -5.30 4.90 -8.60
C LEU A 70 -6.60 4.10 -8.55
N ALA A 71 -7.75 4.75 -8.75
CA ALA A 71 -9.04 4.09 -8.74
C ALA A 71 -9.15 3.01 -9.81
N LYS A 72 -8.68 3.29 -11.01
CA LYS A 72 -8.65 2.32 -12.11
C LYS A 72 -7.73 1.15 -11.80
N TYR A 73 -6.55 1.45 -11.28
CA TYR A 73 -5.52 0.44 -11.02
C TYR A 73 -5.96 -0.54 -9.94
N THR A 74 -6.37 -0.04 -8.77
CA THR A 74 -6.82 -0.90 -7.68
C THR A 74 -8.14 -1.59 -7.99
N GLY A 75 -9.06 -0.91 -8.67
CA GLY A 75 -10.35 -1.47 -9.07
C GLY A 75 -10.23 -2.64 -10.06
N TYR A 76 -9.17 -2.67 -10.84
CA TYR A 76 -8.88 -3.79 -11.73
C TYR A 76 -8.64 -5.10 -10.95
N PHE A 77 -8.00 -5.00 -9.79
CA PHE A 77 -7.72 -6.16 -8.94
C PHE A 77 -8.89 -6.47 -8.02
N ASP A 78 -9.31 -5.51 -7.19
CA ASP A 78 -10.42 -5.68 -6.26
C ASP A 78 -10.88 -4.31 -5.76
N LYS A 79 -12.18 -4.06 -5.81
CA LYS A 79 -12.76 -2.78 -5.37
C LYS A 79 -12.62 -2.52 -3.88
N ARG A 80 -12.35 -3.55 -3.08
CA ARG A 80 -12.15 -3.43 -1.64
C ARG A 80 -10.77 -2.90 -1.28
N ILE A 81 -9.83 -2.84 -2.23
CA ILE A 81 -8.50 -2.27 -2.01
C ILE A 81 -8.63 -0.74 -2.05
N LEU A 82 -8.29 -0.10 -0.93
CA LEU A 82 -8.27 1.35 -0.84
C LEU A 82 -6.93 1.87 -1.35
N ALA A 83 -6.96 2.83 -2.25
CA ALA A 83 -5.76 3.48 -2.77
C ALA A 83 -5.59 4.85 -2.12
N LEU A 84 -4.41 5.09 -1.56
CA LEU A 84 -4.09 6.36 -0.92
C LEU A 84 -2.94 7.05 -1.63
N GLY A 85 -3.02 8.35 -1.72
CA GLY A 85 -1.98 9.21 -2.25
C GLY A 85 -1.92 10.51 -1.45
N GLY A 86 -1.33 11.54 -2.03
CA GLY A 86 -1.20 12.83 -1.39
C GLY A 86 0.01 13.57 -1.94
N GLU A 87 0.38 14.65 -1.27
CA GLU A 87 1.58 15.40 -1.60
C GLU A 87 2.83 14.66 -1.12
N GLY A 88 3.99 15.01 -1.69
CA GLY A 88 5.26 14.37 -1.38
C GLY A 88 5.59 14.33 0.11
N ALA A 89 5.31 15.41 0.84
CA ALA A 89 5.56 15.48 2.27
C ALA A 89 4.71 14.47 3.06
N ALA A 90 3.45 14.28 2.68
CA ALA A 90 2.57 13.30 3.32
C ALA A 90 3.04 11.87 3.04
N ILE A 91 3.49 11.60 1.82
CA ILE A 91 4.06 10.31 1.44
C ILE A 91 5.35 10.05 2.23
N ASP A 92 6.24 11.02 2.34
CA ASP A 92 7.48 10.91 3.11
C ASP A 92 7.19 10.54 4.58
N GLN A 93 6.20 11.18 5.18
CA GLN A 93 5.82 10.91 6.56
C GLN A 93 5.28 9.47 6.71
N ALA A 94 4.46 9.00 5.78
CA ALA A 94 3.94 7.65 5.81
C ALA A 94 5.07 6.62 5.68
N VAL A 95 5.98 6.83 4.73
CA VAL A 95 7.13 5.94 4.50
C VAL A 95 8.01 5.89 5.76
N GLU A 96 8.28 7.03 6.37
CA GLU A 96 9.09 7.11 7.60
C GLU A 96 8.42 6.37 8.76
N ASN A 97 7.11 6.50 8.91
CA ASN A 97 6.35 5.85 9.98
C ASN A 97 6.46 4.33 9.92
N PHE A 98 6.65 3.76 8.73
CA PHE A 98 6.80 2.32 8.54
C PHE A 98 8.25 1.87 8.42
N ASN A 99 9.22 2.77 8.57
CA ASN A 99 10.63 2.52 8.28
C ASN A 99 10.85 1.95 6.87
N ALA A 100 9.99 2.35 5.94
CA ALA A 100 10.12 1.96 4.54
C ALA A 100 11.07 2.89 3.82
N THR A 101 11.41 2.55 2.57
CA THR A 101 12.27 3.39 1.74
C THR A 101 11.67 3.53 0.35
N TYR A 102 11.89 4.68 -0.26
CA TYR A 102 11.55 4.89 -1.66
C TYR A 102 12.44 6.00 -2.25
N GLY A 103 12.42 6.13 -3.56
CA GLY A 103 13.13 7.21 -4.22
C GLY A 103 12.91 7.22 -5.72
N TYR A 104 13.44 8.24 -6.36
CA TYR A 104 13.30 8.47 -7.80
C TYR A 104 14.67 8.58 -8.44
N GLN A 105 14.79 8.14 -9.71
CA GLN A 105 16.01 8.24 -10.50
C GLN A 105 15.69 8.73 -11.91
N ILE A 106 16.54 9.63 -12.39
CA ILE A 106 16.50 10.14 -13.77
C ILE A 106 17.88 9.88 -14.37
N GLY A 107 17.95 9.09 -15.44
CA GLY A 107 19.23 8.76 -16.07
C GLY A 107 20.23 8.10 -15.15
N GLY A 108 19.78 7.29 -14.21
CA GLY A 108 20.63 6.59 -13.23
C GLY A 108 21.05 7.42 -12.02
N LYS A 109 20.60 8.67 -11.93
CA LYS A 109 20.92 9.56 -10.80
C LYS A 109 19.70 9.79 -9.92
N LYS A 110 19.92 9.91 -8.61
CA LYS A 110 18.87 10.20 -7.64
C LYS A 110 18.20 11.54 -7.99
N ALA A 111 16.87 11.57 -7.91
CA ALA A 111 16.08 12.78 -8.16
C ALA A 111 15.14 13.05 -6.99
N GLU A 112 14.79 14.32 -6.78
CA GLU A 112 13.82 14.74 -5.77
C GLU A 112 12.44 14.88 -6.41
N TYR A 113 11.39 14.66 -5.61
CA TYR A 113 10.00 14.71 -6.08
C TYR A 113 9.67 16.01 -6.81
N ASP A 114 10.11 17.16 -6.26
CA ASP A 114 9.79 18.48 -6.82
C ASP A 114 10.46 18.73 -8.17
N ASN A 115 11.45 17.91 -8.53
CA ASN A 115 12.22 18.03 -9.77
C ASN A 115 11.87 16.97 -10.80
N LEU A 116 10.79 16.21 -10.60
CA LEU A 116 10.39 15.15 -11.53
C LEU A 116 9.83 15.77 -12.82
N PRO A 117 10.30 15.30 -13.98
CA PRO A 117 9.81 15.82 -15.26
C PRO A 117 8.43 15.25 -15.60
N SER A 118 7.62 16.06 -16.29
CA SER A 118 6.34 15.60 -16.83
C SER A 118 6.48 14.95 -18.21
N ASP A 119 7.60 15.17 -18.89
CA ASP A 119 7.83 14.81 -20.29
C ASP A 119 8.92 13.76 -20.48
N LYS A 120 9.57 13.29 -19.43
CA LYS A 120 10.66 12.32 -19.49
C LYS A 120 10.41 11.14 -18.54
N PRO A 121 10.83 9.93 -18.91
CA PRO A 121 10.71 8.79 -18.00
C PRO A 121 11.64 8.95 -16.80
N TYR A 122 11.18 8.47 -15.66
CA TYR A 122 11.99 8.34 -14.46
C TYR A 122 11.67 7.02 -13.78
N VAL A 123 12.62 6.53 -12.98
CA VAL A 123 12.51 5.26 -12.26
C VAL A 123 12.14 5.54 -10.81
N VAL A 124 11.20 4.74 -10.30
CA VAL A 124 10.79 4.76 -8.89
C VAL A 124 11.24 3.47 -8.25
N PHE A 125 11.83 3.54 -7.07
CA PHE A 125 12.16 2.36 -6.28
C PHE A 125 11.57 2.51 -4.87
N HIS A 126 11.24 1.37 -4.23
CA HIS A 126 10.60 1.36 -2.92
C HIS A 126 10.83 0.02 -2.21
N SER A 127 10.55 0.02 -0.91
CA SER A 127 10.50 -1.21 -0.12
C SER A 127 9.40 -2.13 -0.64
N THR A 128 9.65 -3.44 -0.60
CA THR A 128 8.73 -4.46 -1.11
C THR A 128 8.00 -5.19 0.02
N LEU A 129 8.02 -4.62 1.22
CA LEU A 129 7.40 -5.22 2.40
C LEU A 129 5.91 -4.88 2.47
N ILE A 130 5.15 -5.80 3.06
CA ILE A 130 3.72 -5.66 3.32
C ILE A 130 3.55 -5.60 4.84
N TYR A 131 2.81 -4.60 5.32
CA TYR A 131 2.67 -4.32 6.75
C TYR A 131 1.26 -4.65 7.21
N LEU A 132 1.14 -5.37 8.32
CA LEU A 132 -0.16 -5.64 8.95
C LEU A 132 -0.25 -4.85 10.25
N LEU A 133 -1.28 -4.01 10.36
CA LEU A 133 -1.57 -3.22 11.56
C LEU A 133 -2.81 -3.77 12.26
N ASP A 134 -2.86 -3.58 13.58
CA ASP A 134 -4.06 -3.89 14.35
C ASP A 134 -5.12 -2.79 14.23
N LYS A 135 -6.21 -2.92 14.95
CA LYS A 135 -7.34 -1.98 14.91
C LYS A 135 -6.96 -0.60 15.45
N GLU A 136 -5.92 -0.51 16.27
CA GLU A 136 -5.40 0.74 16.83
C GLU A 136 -4.31 1.36 15.98
N GLY A 137 -3.91 0.70 14.89
CA GLY A 137 -2.87 1.18 14.00
C GLY A 137 -1.45 0.78 14.40
N GLU A 138 -1.31 -0.13 15.35
CA GLU A 138 0.00 -0.65 15.75
C GLU A 138 0.44 -1.81 14.85
N LEU A 139 1.74 -1.88 14.58
CA LEU A 139 2.32 -2.92 13.71
C LEU A 139 2.23 -4.29 14.37
N LEU A 140 1.57 -5.24 13.70
CA LEU A 140 1.49 -6.64 14.13
C LEU A 140 2.54 -7.52 13.48
N ASP A 141 2.73 -7.37 12.16
CA ASP A 141 3.61 -8.25 11.41
C ASP A 141 4.05 -7.59 10.10
N ILE A 142 5.10 -8.13 9.51
CA ILE A 142 5.66 -7.68 8.23
C ILE A 142 5.86 -8.90 7.35
N PHE A 143 5.43 -8.81 6.09
CA PHE A 143 5.54 -9.89 5.12
C PHE A 143 6.33 -9.42 3.89
N ASP A 144 7.00 -10.35 3.22
CA ASP A 144 7.64 -10.09 1.93
C ASP A 144 6.66 -10.39 0.80
N TYR A 145 6.67 -9.58 -0.26
CA TYR A 145 5.80 -9.78 -1.41
C TYR A 145 6.06 -11.12 -2.11
N GLN A 146 7.28 -11.67 -2.00
CA GLN A 146 7.67 -12.95 -2.60
C GLN A 146 7.09 -14.16 -1.88
N SER A 147 6.52 -13.98 -0.70
CA SER A 147 5.93 -15.07 0.08
C SER A 147 4.73 -15.73 -0.61
N GLY A 148 4.03 -14.99 -1.48
CA GLY A 148 2.84 -15.46 -2.17
C GLY A 148 1.57 -15.36 -1.31
N HIS A 149 0.40 -15.40 -1.97
CA HIS A 149 -0.87 -15.14 -1.29
C HIS A 149 -1.24 -16.18 -0.25
N LYS A 150 -0.85 -17.43 -0.42
CA LYS A 150 -1.17 -18.51 0.54
C LYS A 150 -0.45 -18.31 1.87
N GLN A 151 0.85 -18.00 1.81
CA GLN A 151 1.64 -17.71 3.02
C GLN A 151 1.20 -16.40 3.65
N LEU A 152 0.90 -15.40 2.84
CA LEU A 152 0.40 -14.12 3.31
C LEU A 152 -0.93 -14.30 4.06
N LEU A 153 -1.87 -15.03 3.48
CA LEU A 153 -3.16 -15.33 4.13
C LEU A 153 -2.96 -16.06 5.45
N ALA A 154 -2.15 -17.11 5.47
CA ALA A 154 -1.88 -17.88 6.68
C ALA A 154 -1.25 -17.00 7.77
N GLY A 155 -0.31 -16.15 7.42
CA GLY A 155 0.34 -15.22 8.34
C GLY A 155 -0.63 -14.17 8.90
N ILE A 156 -1.49 -13.62 8.07
CA ILE A 156 -2.51 -12.65 8.49
C ILE A 156 -3.49 -13.31 9.46
N GLU A 157 -4.03 -14.47 9.12
CA GLU A 157 -4.98 -15.19 9.98
C GLU A 157 -4.34 -15.55 11.33
N ALA A 158 -3.09 -16.01 11.31
CA ALA A 158 -2.35 -16.35 12.54
C ALA A 158 -2.10 -15.12 13.41
N SER A 159 -1.70 -14.00 12.82
CA SER A 159 -1.43 -12.75 13.55
C SER A 159 -2.70 -12.18 14.17
N ILE A 160 -3.83 -12.21 13.44
CA ILE A 160 -5.12 -11.76 13.96
C ILE A 160 -5.58 -12.67 15.11
N ALA A 161 -5.48 -13.99 14.95
CA ALA A 161 -5.87 -14.93 15.97
C ALA A 161 -5.05 -14.75 17.26
N ALA A 162 -3.74 -14.54 17.14
CA ALA A 162 -2.86 -14.30 18.28
C ALA A 162 -3.22 -12.98 19.00
N ARG A 163 -3.54 -11.92 18.25
CA ARG A 163 -3.93 -10.63 18.82
C ARG A 163 -5.26 -10.71 19.56
N GLU A 164 -6.23 -11.46 19.01
CA GLU A 164 -7.55 -11.61 19.64
C GLU A 164 -7.54 -12.44 20.92
N GLN A 165 -6.47 -13.18 21.17
CA GLN A 165 -6.29 -13.99 22.39
C GLN A 165 -5.65 -13.23 23.53
N GLN A 166 -5.24 -11.97 23.32
CA GLN A 166 -4.60 -11.15 24.35
C GLN A 166 -5.61 -10.38 25.20
#